data_f72d37a2b6b004141561545127586ed9
#
_entry.id   f72d37a2b6b004141561545127586ed9
#
_cell.length_a   1.000
_cell.length_b   1.000
_cell.length_c   1.000
_cell.angle_alpha   90.00
_cell.angle_beta   90.00
_cell.angle_gamma   90.00
#
_symmetry.space_group_name_H-M   'P 1'
#
loop_
_entity.id
_entity.type
_entity.pdbx_description
1 polymer ?
#
loop_
_entity_poly.entity_id
_entity_poly.type
_entity_poly.pdbx_seq_one_letter_code
_entity_poly.pdbx_strand_id
1 'polypeptide(L)'
;LTRLLLNITLFDRQPLHPAVGAMLADFTNILLLDTACDGDTVSNLARKNQLTFTEDWEHRHWSGVELLRELKRQQRYPHGAPVVFTSNLGRSLYSSRAESPLGEPEWGISQTPQVWIDHLAFEHHGEVWLQWDSNDALFPPALVETLFDAYCQLINQLCDDESAWQKPFADMMPASQRAIRERVNATGAPIPEGLLHEGIFRIALQQPQALAVTDMRYQWNYHELTDYARRCAGRLIECGVQPGDNVAITMSK
;
A
#
# COMPACT_ATOMS: atom_id res chain seq x y z
N LEU A 1 -2.04 -1.32 -4.75
CA LEU A 1 -1.03 -2.38 -4.50
C LEU A 1 -1.76 -3.70 -4.48
N THR A 2 -1.50 -4.54 -5.46
CA THR A 2 -2.10 -5.88 -5.54
C THR A 2 -1.17 -6.96 -4.97
N ARG A 3 0.08 -6.63 -4.65
CA ARG A 3 1.11 -7.57 -4.23
C ARG A 3 1.81 -7.11 -2.95
N LEU A 4 2.03 -8.03 -2.01
CA LEU A 4 2.64 -7.79 -0.71
C LEU A 4 3.66 -8.89 -0.42
N LEU A 5 4.81 -8.51 0.13
CA LEU A 5 5.81 -9.42 0.67
C LEU A 5 5.67 -9.45 2.19
N LEU A 6 5.24 -10.60 2.72
CA LEU A 6 5.09 -10.84 4.16
C LEU A 6 6.33 -11.52 4.71
N ASN A 7 6.75 -11.11 5.89
CA ASN A 7 7.79 -11.76 6.66
C ASN A 7 7.13 -12.75 7.64
N ILE A 8 7.21 -14.02 7.35
CA ILE A 8 6.60 -15.07 8.17
C ILE A 8 7.62 -15.59 9.19
N THR A 9 7.27 -15.51 10.46
CA THR A 9 8.09 -16.07 11.54
C THR A 9 7.95 -17.58 11.59
N LEU A 10 9.08 -18.26 11.52
CA LEU A 10 9.17 -19.72 11.64
C LEU A 10 9.85 -20.11 12.96
N PHE A 11 9.27 -21.06 13.67
CA PHE A 11 9.91 -21.73 14.80
C PHE A 11 10.59 -22.99 14.31
N ASP A 12 11.80 -22.84 13.72
CA ASP A 12 12.50 -23.91 12.98
C ASP A 12 13.48 -24.68 13.88
N ARG A 13 12.95 -25.29 14.93
CA ARG A 13 13.71 -26.17 15.81
C ARG A 13 13.88 -27.55 15.16
N GLN A 14 14.93 -27.69 14.36
CA GLN A 14 15.21 -28.96 13.67
C GLN A 14 15.78 -30.01 14.64
N PRO A 15 15.32 -31.27 14.58
CA PRO A 15 15.74 -32.33 15.48
C PRO A 15 17.10 -32.95 15.06
N LEU A 16 18.12 -32.08 14.91
CA LEU A 16 19.47 -32.50 14.49
C LEU A 16 20.21 -33.32 15.56
N HIS A 17 19.78 -33.24 16.80
CA HIS A 17 20.34 -34.01 17.92
C HIS A 17 19.26 -34.26 18.98
N PRO A 18 19.26 -35.38 19.70
CA PRO A 18 18.24 -35.70 20.72
C PRO A 18 18.08 -34.61 21.81
N ALA A 19 19.15 -33.90 22.15
CA ALA A 19 19.12 -32.84 23.15
C ALA A 19 18.51 -31.49 22.64
N VAL A 20 18.26 -31.33 21.36
CA VAL A 20 17.75 -30.05 20.79
C VAL A 20 16.41 -29.66 21.41
N GLY A 21 15.53 -30.64 21.68
CA GLY A 21 14.23 -30.42 22.33
C GLY A 21 14.33 -29.79 23.73
N ALA A 22 15.43 -30.09 24.46
CA ALA A 22 15.67 -29.56 25.82
C ALA A 22 16.51 -28.30 25.87
N MET A 23 17.00 -27.83 24.71
CA MET A 23 17.81 -26.58 24.65
C MET A 23 16.95 -25.36 24.86
N LEU A 24 17.35 -24.46 25.73
CA LEU A 24 16.82 -23.11 25.86
C LEU A 24 17.61 -22.19 24.94
N ALA A 25 17.07 -21.95 23.74
CA ALA A 25 17.70 -21.10 22.73
C ALA A 25 16.65 -20.54 21.78
N ASP A 26 16.99 -19.46 21.08
CA ASP A 26 16.18 -18.93 19.99
C ASP A 26 16.41 -19.76 18.71
N PHE A 27 15.33 -20.33 18.18
CA PHE A 27 15.31 -21.09 16.93
C PHE A 27 14.45 -20.39 15.87
N THR A 28 14.25 -19.10 16.03
CA THR A 28 13.46 -18.30 15.09
C THR A 28 14.19 -18.17 13.76
N ASN A 29 13.48 -18.48 12.69
CA ASN A 29 13.88 -18.21 11.32
C ASN A 29 12.78 -17.39 10.65
N ILE A 30 13.05 -16.84 9.49
CA ILE A 30 12.06 -16.12 8.71
C ILE A 30 11.94 -16.67 7.29
N LEU A 31 10.71 -16.65 6.77
CA LEU A 31 10.37 -17.00 5.41
C LEU A 31 9.65 -15.79 4.77
N LEU A 32 9.95 -15.47 3.52
CA LEU A 32 9.31 -14.36 2.82
C LEU A 32 8.21 -14.92 1.92
N LEU A 33 6.97 -14.66 2.27
CA LEU A 33 5.79 -15.05 1.48
C LEU A 33 5.37 -13.90 0.56
N ASP A 34 5.44 -14.12 -0.73
CA ASP A 34 4.94 -13.20 -1.75
C ASP A 34 3.47 -13.52 -2.05
N THR A 35 2.59 -12.61 -1.71
CA THR A 35 1.14 -12.76 -1.89
C THR A 35 0.53 -11.65 -2.72
N ALA A 36 -0.51 -11.96 -3.48
CA ALA A 36 -1.24 -11.01 -4.31
C ALA A 36 -2.75 -11.17 -4.15
N CYS A 37 -3.44 -10.03 -3.96
CA CYS A 37 -4.90 -9.96 -3.92
C CYS A 37 -5.42 -9.46 -5.28
N ASP A 38 -5.72 -10.39 -6.19
CA ASP A 38 -6.11 -10.09 -7.58
C ASP A 38 -7.63 -10.24 -7.81
N GLY A 39 -8.45 -9.88 -6.82
CA GLY A 39 -9.91 -10.03 -6.89
C GLY A 39 -10.42 -11.46 -6.71
N ASP A 40 -9.56 -12.35 -6.26
CA ASP A 40 -9.91 -13.73 -5.92
C ASP A 40 -10.85 -13.81 -4.72
N THR A 41 -11.51 -14.96 -4.58
CA THR A 41 -12.22 -15.29 -3.34
C THR A 41 -11.23 -15.55 -2.20
N VAL A 42 -11.69 -15.37 -0.97
CA VAL A 42 -10.88 -15.64 0.22
C VAL A 42 -10.33 -17.07 0.22
N SER A 43 -11.18 -18.06 -0.14
CA SER A 43 -10.76 -19.47 -0.25
C SER A 43 -9.68 -19.69 -1.29
N ASN A 44 -9.77 -19.06 -2.45
CA ASN A 44 -8.78 -19.23 -3.50
C ASN A 44 -7.45 -18.58 -3.10
N LEU A 45 -7.49 -17.39 -2.50
CA LEU A 45 -6.29 -16.73 -2.01
C LEU A 45 -5.61 -17.57 -0.91
N ALA A 46 -6.38 -18.10 0.04
CA ALA A 46 -5.86 -18.98 1.08
C ALA A 46 -5.15 -20.22 0.50
N ARG A 47 -5.76 -20.87 -0.51
CA ARG A 47 -5.13 -22.02 -1.18
C ARG A 47 -3.85 -21.64 -1.93
N LYS A 48 -3.86 -20.52 -2.66
CA LYS A 48 -2.66 -20.02 -3.35
C LYS A 48 -1.53 -19.75 -2.36
N ASN A 49 -1.82 -19.03 -1.29
CA ASN A 49 -0.82 -18.76 -0.25
C ASN A 49 -0.32 -20.02 0.42
N GLN A 50 -1.20 -21.00 0.66
CA GLN A 50 -0.78 -22.29 1.22
C GLN A 50 0.18 -23.06 0.29
N LEU A 51 -0.09 -23.06 -1.02
CA LEU A 51 0.80 -23.70 -2.00
C LEU A 51 2.16 -22.99 -2.03
N THR A 52 2.19 -21.69 -2.19
CA THR A 52 3.42 -20.89 -2.18
C THR A 52 4.20 -21.09 -0.87
N PHE A 53 3.51 -21.01 0.27
CA PHE A 53 4.14 -21.27 1.57
C PHE A 53 4.76 -22.67 1.66
N THR A 54 4.08 -23.70 1.14
CA THR A 54 4.59 -25.07 1.16
C THR A 54 5.84 -25.23 0.31
N GLU A 55 5.85 -24.63 -0.89
CA GLU A 55 7.01 -24.61 -1.77
C GLU A 55 8.19 -23.86 -1.13
N ASP A 56 7.94 -22.68 -0.57
CA ASP A 56 8.97 -21.88 0.11
C ASP A 56 9.49 -22.58 1.38
N TRP A 57 8.63 -23.30 2.08
CA TRP A 57 9.00 -24.08 3.27
C TRP A 57 10.04 -25.18 2.97
N GLU A 58 9.99 -25.79 1.80
CA GLU A 58 10.99 -26.79 1.39
C GLU A 58 12.38 -26.17 1.25
N HIS A 59 12.44 -24.86 0.96
CA HIS A 59 13.67 -24.10 0.80
C HIS A 59 14.05 -23.24 2.02
N ARG A 60 13.37 -23.37 3.17
CA ARG A 60 13.55 -22.55 4.39
C ARG A 60 14.97 -22.58 4.98
N HIS A 61 15.81 -23.50 4.55
CA HIS A 61 17.24 -23.54 4.95
C HIS A 61 18.00 -22.31 4.43
N TRP A 62 17.56 -21.71 3.35
CA TRP A 62 18.04 -20.41 2.92
C TRP A 62 17.21 -19.34 3.65
N SER A 63 17.83 -18.73 4.65
CA SER A 63 17.17 -17.78 5.55
C SER A 63 16.56 -16.60 4.79
N GLY A 64 15.34 -16.21 5.18
CA GLY A 64 14.71 -14.98 4.66
C GLY A 64 15.56 -13.73 4.90
N VAL A 65 16.44 -13.71 5.91
CA VAL A 65 17.41 -12.63 6.12
C VAL A 65 18.42 -12.53 4.99
N GLU A 66 18.92 -13.68 4.52
CA GLU A 66 19.85 -13.74 3.39
C GLU A 66 19.16 -13.31 2.10
N LEU A 67 17.93 -13.76 1.89
CA LEU A 67 17.10 -13.36 0.75
C LEU A 67 16.82 -11.83 0.77
N LEU A 68 16.47 -11.26 1.91
CA LEU A 68 16.27 -9.80 2.04
C LEU A 68 17.53 -9.01 1.72
N ARG A 69 18.70 -9.48 2.15
CA ARG A 69 19.99 -8.85 1.81
C ARG A 69 20.21 -8.85 0.30
N GLU A 70 19.94 -9.97 -0.36
CA GLU A 70 20.09 -10.08 -1.81
C GLU A 70 19.09 -9.22 -2.57
N LEU A 71 17.81 -9.21 -2.18
CA LEU A 71 16.79 -8.34 -2.76
C LEU A 71 17.13 -6.85 -2.61
N LYS A 72 17.68 -6.46 -1.46
CA LYS A 72 18.16 -5.10 -1.22
C LYS A 72 19.35 -4.75 -2.10
N ARG A 73 20.29 -5.68 -2.27
CA ARG A 73 21.46 -5.51 -3.16
C ARG A 73 21.01 -5.30 -4.62
N GLN A 74 19.96 -5.98 -5.05
CA GLN A 74 19.37 -5.84 -6.37
C GLN A 74 18.41 -4.63 -6.50
N GLN A 75 18.24 -3.82 -5.47
CA GLN A 75 17.29 -2.69 -5.41
C GLN A 75 15.82 -3.05 -5.68
N ARG A 76 15.45 -4.31 -5.49
CA ARG A 76 14.10 -4.82 -5.77
C ARG A 76 13.15 -4.66 -4.61
N TYR A 77 13.49 -4.46 -3.42
CA TYR A 77 12.64 -4.19 -2.24
C TYR A 77 13.41 -3.29 -1.27
N PRO A 78 13.47 -1.99 -1.52
CA PRO A 78 14.30 -1.07 -0.72
C PRO A 78 13.87 -1.00 0.75
N HIS A 79 12.60 -1.25 1.04
CA HIS A 79 12.06 -1.24 2.41
C HIS A 79 12.00 -2.64 3.04
N GLY A 80 12.47 -3.69 2.34
CA GLY A 80 12.40 -5.05 2.82
C GLY A 80 10.96 -5.58 2.89
N ALA A 81 10.69 -6.47 3.84
CA ALA A 81 9.35 -6.98 4.18
C ALA A 81 8.96 -6.47 5.58
N PRO A 82 8.41 -5.24 5.68
CA PRO A 82 8.23 -4.56 6.96
C PRO A 82 7.00 -5.02 7.76
N VAL A 83 6.20 -5.92 7.19
CA VAL A 83 5.05 -6.53 7.86
C VAL A 83 5.43 -7.95 8.24
N VAL A 84 5.45 -8.22 9.55
CA VAL A 84 5.72 -9.54 10.11
C VAL A 84 4.41 -10.23 10.44
N PHE A 85 4.33 -11.50 10.16
CA PHE A 85 3.21 -12.37 10.54
C PHE A 85 3.74 -13.55 11.34
N THR A 86 3.36 -13.59 12.61
CA THR A 86 3.67 -14.67 13.53
C THR A 86 2.40 -15.39 13.92
N SER A 87 2.31 -16.67 13.63
CA SER A 87 1.18 -17.51 14.02
C SER A 87 1.62 -18.62 14.97
N ASN A 88 0.92 -18.70 16.09
CA ASN A 88 1.07 -19.75 17.09
C ASN A 88 -0.25 -20.48 17.32
N LEU A 89 -1.10 -20.53 16.29
CA LEU A 89 -2.36 -21.26 16.31
C LEU A 89 -2.10 -22.75 16.35
N GLY A 90 -2.94 -23.50 17.07
CA GLY A 90 -2.80 -24.94 17.29
C GLY A 90 -1.81 -25.32 18.41
N ARG A 91 -1.14 -24.34 19.03
CA ARG A 91 -0.32 -24.53 20.22
C ARG A 91 -0.52 -23.35 21.16
N SER A 92 -0.85 -23.62 22.42
CA SER A 92 -0.89 -22.53 23.41
C SER A 92 0.51 -21.97 23.60
N LEU A 93 0.65 -20.64 23.48
CA LEU A 93 1.89 -19.91 23.84
C LEU A 93 2.18 -20.02 25.32
N TYR A 94 1.12 -20.07 26.12
CA TYR A 94 1.17 -20.15 27.55
C TYR A 94 0.78 -21.56 28.00
N SER A 95 1.50 -22.10 28.96
CA SER A 95 1.17 -23.41 29.54
C SER A 95 -0.26 -23.37 30.10
N SER A 96 -1.12 -24.27 29.65
CA SER A 96 -2.47 -24.47 30.21
C SER A 96 -2.47 -24.94 31.68
N ARG A 97 -1.32 -25.06 32.29
CA ARG A 97 -1.24 -25.36 33.71
C ARG A 97 -1.73 -24.14 34.47
N ALA A 98 -2.84 -24.29 35.15
CA ALA A 98 -3.43 -23.34 36.09
C ALA A 98 -2.47 -22.88 37.23
N GLU A 99 -1.20 -23.20 37.12
CA GLU A 99 -0.14 -23.01 38.11
C GLU A 99 1.12 -22.38 37.46
N SER A 100 0.95 -21.47 36.48
CA SER A 100 2.09 -20.63 36.10
C SER A 100 2.47 -19.79 37.33
N PRO A 101 3.69 -19.93 37.86
CA PRO A 101 4.11 -19.11 39.03
C PRO A 101 4.19 -17.62 38.67
N LEU A 102 4.05 -17.26 37.40
CA LEU A 102 4.08 -15.89 36.89
C LEU A 102 2.67 -15.30 36.69
N GLY A 103 1.60 -16.10 36.90
CA GLY A 103 0.23 -15.65 36.63
C GLY A 103 -0.16 -15.67 35.15
N GLU A 104 -1.26 -15.00 34.86
CA GLU A 104 -1.77 -14.83 33.48
C GLU A 104 -1.10 -13.64 32.80
N PRO A 105 -0.83 -13.71 31.49
CA PRO A 105 -0.32 -12.57 30.73
C PRO A 105 -1.44 -11.54 30.54
N GLU A 106 -1.19 -10.30 30.94
CA GLU A 106 -2.16 -9.21 30.77
C GLU A 106 -1.82 -8.31 29.56
N TRP A 107 -0.53 -8.11 29.31
CA TRP A 107 -0.07 -7.21 28.28
C TRP A 107 1.34 -7.58 27.80
N GLY A 108 1.60 -7.34 26.53
CA GLY A 108 2.92 -7.51 25.93
C GLY A 108 3.12 -6.62 24.72
N ILE A 109 4.36 -6.30 24.41
CA ILE A 109 4.76 -5.56 23.23
C ILE A 109 5.97 -6.24 22.58
N SER A 110 5.97 -6.31 21.26
CA SER A 110 7.10 -6.75 20.46
C SER A 110 7.79 -5.53 19.82
N GLN A 111 9.12 -5.54 19.77
CA GLN A 111 9.90 -4.53 19.08
C GLN A 111 10.97 -5.19 18.21
N THR A 112 10.60 -5.45 16.96
CA THR A 112 11.55 -5.97 15.97
C THR A 112 12.08 -4.81 15.13
N PRO A 113 13.40 -4.58 15.04
CA PRO A 113 13.98 -3.51 14.22
C PRO A 113 13.54 -3.63 12.75
N GLN A 114 13.25 -2.48 12.12
CA GLN A 114 12.83 -2.37 10.72
C GLN A 114 11.42 -2.93 10.40
N VAL A 115 10.67 -3.35 11.39
CA VAL A 115 9.27 -3.76 11.25
C VAL A 115 8.35 -2.56 11.43
N TRP A 116 7.35 -2.46 10.55
CA TRP A 116 6.32 -1.42 10.62
C TRP A 116 5.09 -1.91 11.36
N ILE A 117 4.69 -3.15 11.09
CA ILE A 117 3.60 -3.85 11.77
C ILE A 117 4.07 -5.27 12.09
N ASP A 118 4.01 -5.65 13.34
CA ASP A 118 4.23 -7.01 13.83
C ASP A 118 2.87 -7.60 14.21
N HIS A 119 2.40 -8.54 13.40
CA HIS A 119 1.14 -9.25 13.62
C HIS A 119 1.42 -10.55 14.36
N LEU A 120 0.75 -10.74 15.49
CA LEU A 120 0.77 -11.97 16.27
C LEU A 120 -0.63 -12.55 16.38
N ALA A 121 -0.78 -13.84 16.03
CA ALA A 121 -1.99 -14.62 16.25
C ALA A 121 -1.65 -15.82 17.14
N PHE A 122 -2.40 -16.01 18.23
CA PHE A 122 -2.19 -17.13 19.16
C PHE A 122 -3.49 -17.58 19.82
N GLU A 123 -3.49 -18.79 20.36
CA GLU A 123 -4.61 -19.32 21.12
C GLU A 123 -4.39 -19.14 22.63
N HIS A 124 -5.41 -18.65 23.31
CA HIS A 124 -5.43 -18.53 24.76
C HIS A 124 -6.83 -18.80 25.29
N HIS A 125 -6.97 -19.72 26.24
CA HIS A 125 -8.24 -20.17 26.81
C HIS A 125 -9.32 -20.60 25.79
N GLY A 126 -8.90 -21.14 24.65
CA GLY A 126 -9.80 -21.58 23.58
C GLY A 126 -10.31 -20.46 22.68
N GLU A 127 -9.77 -19.26 22.82
CA GLU A 127 -10.03 -18.10 21.97
C GLU A 127 -8.80 -17.77 21.12
N VAL A 128 -9.04 -17.16 19.96
CA VAL A 128 -7.97 -16.63 19.11
C VAL A 128 -7.74 -15.17 19.49
N TRP A 129 -6.50 -14.90 19.86
CA TRP A 129 -6.04 -13.56 20.19
C TRP A 129 -5.23 -13.02 19.01
N LEU A 130 -5.56 -11.77 18.61
CA LEU A 130 -4.91 -11.05 17.53
C LEU A 130 -4.29 -9.77 18.09
N GLN A 131 -3.02 -9.57 17.80
CA GLN A 131 -2.28 -8.40 18.26
C GLN A 131 -1.51 -7.79 17.09
N TRP A 132 -1.51 -6.45 16.99
CA TRP A 132 -0.64 -5.69 16.12
C TRP A 132 0.20 -4.73 16.96
N ASP A 133 1.51 -4.88 16.87
CA ASP A 133 2.46 -3.89 17.37
C ASP A 133 2.94 -3.06 16.19
N SER A 134 2.82 -1.73 16.27
CA SER A 134 3.13 -0.83 15.17
C SER A 134 4.10 0.27 15.57
N ASN A 135 4.83 0.77 14.58
CA ASN A 135 5.57 2.01 14.74
C ASN A 135 4.69 3.19 14.29
N ASP A 136 3.99 3.78 15.23
CA ASP A 136 2.99 4.83 14.98
C ASP A 136 3.54 6.05 14.24
N ALA A 137 4.86 6.33 14.38
CA ALA A 137 5.50 7.44 13.69
C ALA A 137 5.55 7.26 12.16
N LEU A 138 5.30 6.05 11.65
CA LEU A 138 5.30 5.75 10.22
C LEU A 138 3.93 5.90 9.55
N PHE A 139 2.88 6.07 10.34
CA PHE A 139 1.50 6.05 9.86
C PHE A 139 0.77 7.37 10.16
N PRO A 140 -0.16 7.79 9.30
CA PRO A 140 -1.12 8.83 9.67
C PRO A 140 -1.90 8.45 10.93
N PRO A 141 -2.28 9.43 11.77
CA PRO A 141 -3.06 9.16 12.98
C PRO A 141 -4.30 8.33 12.70
N ALA A 142 -4.62 7.39 13.59
CA ALA A 142 -5.76 6.48 13.53
C ALA A 142 -5.79 5.52 12.31
N LEU A 143 -4.75 5.46 11.49
CA LEU A 143 -4.75 4.54 10.34
C LEU A 143 -4.61 3.09 10.78
N VAL A 144 -3.68 2.81 11.69
CA VAL A 144 -3.41 1.43 12.16
C VAL A 144 -4.62 0.86 12.89
N GLU A 145 -5.23 1.63 13.79
CA GLU A 145 -6.45 1.24 14.49
C GLU A 145 -7.58 0.95 13.51
N THR A 146 -7.77 1.82 12.51
CA THR A 146 -8.81 1.61 11.48
C THR A 146 -8.56 0.34 10.65
N LEU A 147 -7.31 0.05 10.31
CA LEU A 147 -6.94 -1.17 9.60
C LEU A 147 -7.14 -2.42 10.46
N PHE A 148 -6.79 -2.34 11.73
CA PHE A 148 -6.96 -3.44 12.67
C PHE A 148 -8.44 -3.75 12.91
N ASP A 149 -9.27 -2.73 13.08
CA ASP A 149 -10.72 -2.87 13.20
C ASP A 149 -11.33 -3.55 11.95
N ALA A 150 -10.92 -3.12 10.75
CA ALA A 150 -11.37 -3.73 9.50
C ALA A 150 -10.92 -5.19 9.38
N TYR A 151 -9.69 -5.49 9.81
CA TYR A 151 -9.17 -6.86 9.85
C TYR A 151 -9.97 -7.74 10.80
N CYS A 152 -10.24 -7.29 12.03
CA CYS A 152 -11.06 -8.01 13.00
C CYS A 152 -12.50 -8.22 12.49
N GLN A 153 -13.10 -7.22 11.84
CA GLN A 153 -14.42 -7.35 11.21
C GLN A 153 -14.43 -8.43 10.12
N LEU A 154 -13.39 -8.49 9.27
CA LEU A 154 -13.26 -9.53 8.26
C LEU A 154 -13.15 -10.92 8.89
N ILE A 155 -12.32 -11.09 9.91
CA ILE A 155 -12.17 -12.38 10.62
C ILE A 155 -13.52 -12.82 11.21
N ASN A 156 -14.22 -11.94 11.92
CA ASN A 156 -15.55 -12.24 12.47
C ASN A 156 -16.55 -12.62 11.36
N GLN A 157 -16.58 -11.89 10.25
CA GLN A 157 -17.44 -12.23 9.12
C GLN A 157 -17.15 -13.62 8.53
N LEU A 158 -15.85 -14.00 8.44
CA LEU A 158 -15.46 -15.33 7.96
C LEU A 158 -15.78 -16.44 8.97
N CYS A 159 -15.84 -16.14 10.26
CA CYS A 159 -16.30 -17.06 11.28
C CYS A 159 -17.82 -17.26 11.27
N ASP A 160 -18.58 -16.20 11.04
CA ASP A 160 -20.02 -16.20 11.15
C ASP A 160 -20.74 -16.64 9.85
N ASP A 161 -20.14 -16.40 8.68
CA ASP A 161 -20.73 -16.67 7.36
C ASP A 161 -19.77 -17.52 6.48
N GLU A 162 -20.02 -18.81 6.41
CA GLU A 162 -19.27 -19.72 5.55
C GLU A 162 -19.28 -19.31 4.07
N SER A 163 -20.36 -18.64 3.62
CA SER A 163 -20.45 -18.15 2.24
C SER A 163 -19.47 -17.01 1.94
N ALA A 164 -19.00 -16.30 2.97
CA ALA A 164 -18.03 -15.21 2.82
C ALA A 164 -16.69 -15.70 2.26
N TRP A 165 -16.30 -16.94 2.54
CA TRP A 165 -15.08 -17.55 2.01
C TRP A 165 -15.09 -17.69 0.48
N GLN A 166 -16.28 -17.77 -0.13
CA GLN A 166 -16.46 -17.93 -1.57
C GLN A 166 -16.67 -16.59 -2.30
N LYS A 167 -16.62 -15.49 -1.57
CA LYS A 167 -16.76 -14.14 -2.13
C LYS A 167 -15.38 -13.50 -2.31
N PRO A 168 -15.19 -12.62 -3.30
CA PRO A 168 -14.04 -11.74 -3.34
C PRO A 168 -13.96 -10.90 -2.06
N PHE A 169 -12.75 -10.47 -1.71
CA PHE A 169 -12.60 -9.55 -0.58
C PHE A 169 -13.51 -8.35 -0.74
N ALA A 170 -14.34 -8.10 0.26
CA ALA A 170 -15.12 -6.88 0.29
C ALA A 170 -14.21 -5.65 0.38
N ASP A 171 -14.68 -4.54 -0.16
CA ASP A 171 -14.03 -3.27 0.09
C ASP A 171 -14.25 -2.87 1.56
N MET A 172 -13.23 -3.10 2.38
CA MET A 172 -13.24 -2.83 3.83
C MET A 172 -12.93 -1.36 4.14
N MET A 173 -12.88 -0.49 3.12
CA MET A 173 -12.66 0.94 3.34
C MET A 173 -13.81 1.54 4.18
N PRO A 174 -13.51 2.21 5.30
CA PRO A 174 -14.52 2.87 6.12
C PRO A 174 -15.37 3.86 5.33
N ALA A 175 -16.67 3.91 5.62
CA ALA A 175 -17.61 4.79 4.91
C ALA A 175 -17.19 6.27 4.93
N SER A 176 -16.59 6.74 6.03
CA SER A 176 -16.06 8.09 6.16
C SER A 176 -14.93 8.38 5.17
N GLN A 177 -13.98 7.44 5.02
CA GLN A 177 -12.88 7.57 4.06
C GLN A 177 -13.38 7.46 2.62
N ARG A 178 -14.33 6.57 2.35
CA ARG A 178 -14.99 6.44 1.05
C ARG A 178 -15.67 7.75 0.65
N ALA A 179 -16.46 8.35 1.54
CA ALA A 179 -17.14 9.62 1.28
C ALA A 179 -16.16 10.77 0.98
N ILE A 180 -15.03 10.83 1.67
CA ILE A 180 -13.97 11.81 1.38
C ILE A 180 -13.40 11.58 -0.02
N ARG A 181 -13.07 10.34 -0.36
CA ARG A 181 -12.53 9.97 -1.67
C ARG A 181 -13.50 10.26 -2.80
N GLU A 182 -14.76 9.91 -2.64
CA GLU A 182 -15.83 10.20 -3.61
C GLU A 182 -15.98 11.71 -3.82
N ARG A 183 -16.00 12.50 -2.74
CA ARG A 183 -16.08 13.96 -2.82
C ARG A 183 -14.88 14.58 -3.55
N VAL A 184 -13.67 14.12 -3.26
CA VAL A 184 -12.44 14.63 -3.91
C VAL A 184 -12.39 14.22 -5.38
N ASN A 185 -12.88 13.02 -5.71
CA ASN A 185 -12.90 12.51 -7.09
C ASN A 185 -14.12 12.96 -7.90
N ALA A 186 -15.07 13.64 -7.29
CA ALA A 186 -16.23 14.23 -7.99
C ALA A 186 -15.79 15.46 -8.81
N THR A 187 -14.89 15.23 -9.76
CA THR A 187 -14.30 16.27 -10.63
C THR A 187 -15.02 16.40 -11.97
N GLY A 188 -16.15 15.71 -12.14
CA GLY A 188 -16.99 15.81 -13.35
C GLY A 188 -17.43 17.24 -13.57
N ALA A 189 -17.01 17.85 -14.67
CA ALA A 189 -17.44 19.15 -15.12
C ALA A 189 -17.85 19.05 -16.59
N PRO A 190 -18.81 19.87 -17.05
CA PRO A 190 -19.11 19.93 -18.47
C PRO A 190 -17.85 20.34 -19.23
N ILE A 191 -17.54 19.61 -20.30
CA ILE A 191 -16.43 19.96 -21.19
C ILE A 191 -16.82 21.29 -21.88
N PRO A 192 -16.01 22.34 -21.75
CA PRO A 192 -16.28 23.59 -22.48
C PRO A 192 -16.29 23.32 -23.98
N GLU A 193 -17.34 23.75 -24.65
CA GLU A 193 -17.38 23.76 -26.11
C GLU A 193 -16.45 24.85 -26.63
N GLY A 194 -15.81 24.63 -27.80
CA GLY A 194 -14.93 25.59 -28.45
C GLY A 194 -13.48 25.15 -28.53
N LEU A 195 -12.63 26.02 -29.04
CA LEU A 195 -11.20 25.74 -29.20
C LEU A 195 -10.41 26.14 -27.94
N LEU A 196 -9.29 25.48 -27.69
CA LEU A 196 -8.46 25.67 -26.48
C LEU A 196 -8.05 27.15 -26.26
N HIS A 197 -7.86 27.92 -27.32
CA HIS A 197 -7.42 29.32 -27.25
C HIS A 197 -8.56 30.32 -27.10
N GLU A 198 -9.82 29.96 -27.39
CA GLU A 198 -10.95 30.90 -27.36
C GLU A 198 -11.19 31.50 -25.98
N GLY A 199 -10.98 30.71 -24.93
CA GLY A 199 -11.08 31.17 -23.55
C GLY A 199 -10.16 32.34 -23.24
N ILE A 200 -8.92 32.28 -23.73
CA ILE A 200 -7.92 33.36 -23.54
C ILE A 200 -8.37 34.65 -24.22
N PHE A 201 -8.84 34.59 -25.46
CA PHE A 201 -9.33 35.75 -26.20
C PHE A 201 -10.59 36.36 -25.57
N ARG A 202 -11.49 35.52 -25.04
CA ARG A 202 -12.69 35.98 -24.32
C ARG A 202 -12.32 36.70 -23.03
N ILE A 203 -11.38 36.20 -22.24
CA ILE A 203 -10.90 36.86 -21.02
C ILE A 203 -10.21 38.19 -21.37
N ALA A 204 -9.43 38.23 -22.46
CA ALA A 204 -8.78 39.45 -22.93
C ALA A 204 -9.76 40.57 -23.27
N LEU A 205 -10.97 40.23 -23.75
CA LEU A 205 -12.04 41.22 -23.96
C LEU A 205 -12.67 41.72 -22.67
N GLN A 206 -12.80 40.86 -21.68
CA GLN A 206 -13.46 41.18 -20.40
C GLN A 206 -12.52 41.86 -19.40
N GLN A 207 -11.26 41.39 -19.35
CA GLN A 207 -10.26 41.81 -18.37
C GLN A 207 -8.88 42.01 -19.03
N PRO A 208 -8.76 42.99 -19.96
CA PRO A 208 -7.54 43.16 -20.77
C PRO A 208 -6.28 43.43 -19.94
N GLN A 209 -6.43 44.11 -18.80
CA GLN A 209 -5.30 44.47 -17.93
C GLN A 209 -4.98 43.43 -16.86
N ALA A 210 -5.75 42.34 -16.73
CA ALA A 210 -5.44 41.26 -15.80
C ALA A 210 -4.16 40.55 -16.23
N LEU A 211 -3.38 40.07 -15.25
CA LEU A 211 -2.15 39.29 -15.48
C LEU A 211 -2.49 37.97 -16.18
N ALA A 212 -1.89 37.72 -17.33
CA ALA A 212 -2.12 36.51 -18.13
C ALA A 212 -0.96 35.52 -18.06
N VAL A 213 0.27 36.01 -18.15
CA VAL A 213 1.50 35.18 -18.12
C VAL A 213 2.55 35.89 -17.30
N THR A 214 3.27 35.11 -16.47
CA THR A 214 4.43 35.60 -15.74
C THR A 214 5.54 34.53 -15.79
N ASP A 215 6.75 35.03 -16.01
CA ASP A 215 7.97 34.23 -15.83
C ASP A 215 8.99 35.01 -14.98
N MET A 216 10.22 34.50 -14.90
CA MET A 216 11.30 35.15 -14.13
C MET A 216 11.71 36.54 -14.67
N ARG A 217 11.32 36.91 -15.88
CA ARG A 217 11.79 38.14 -16.57
C ARG A 217 10.64 39.02 -17.05
N TYR A 218 9.47 38.43 -17.38
CA TYR A 218 8.37 39.11 -18.06
C TYR A 218 7.04 38.85 -17.37
N GLN A 219 6.21 39.87 -17.39
CA GLN A 219 4.80 39.78 -17.02
C GLN A 219 3.98 40.40 -18.16
N TRP A 220 3.02 39.62 -18.65
CA TRP A 220 2.10 40.08 -19.69
C TRP A 220 0.67 40.04 -19.19
N ASN A 221 -0.07 41.13 -19.48
CA ASN A 221 -1.52 41.13 -19.33
C ASN A 221 -2.21 40.43 -20.52
N TYR A 222 -3.51 40.20 -20.43
CA TYR A 222 -4.25 39.52 -21.48
C TYR A 222 -4.29 40.33 -22.80
N HIS A 223 -4.29 41.62 -22.75
CA HIS A 223 -4.21 42.47 -23.94
C HIS A 223 -2.87 42.27 -24.68
N GLU A 224 -1.77 42.38 -23.97
CA GLU A 224 -0.43 42.21 -24.53
C GLU A 224 -0.24 40.79 -25.12
N LEU A 225 -0.69 39.76 -24.37
CA LEU A 225 -0.62 38.35 -24.83
C LEU A 225 -1.39 38.15 -26.14
N THR A 226 -2.63 38.64 -26.21
CA THR A 226 -3.47 38.46 -27.41
C THR A 226 -3.03 39.30 -28.59
N ASP A 227 -2.48 40.51 -28.36
CA ASP A 227 -1.88 41.34 -29.41
C ASP A 227 -0.65 40.64 -30.00
N TYR A 228 0.23 40.11 -29.15
CA TYR A 228 1.39 39.33 -29.60
C TYR A 228 0.97 38.10 -30.38
N ALA A 229 0.01 37.33 -29.89
CA ALA A 229 -0.51 36.12 -30.56
C ALA A 229 -1.09 36.46 -31.95
N ARG A 230 -1.83 37.58 -32.09
CA ARG A 230 -2.35 38.02 -33.39
C ARG A 230 -1.23 38.40 -34.36
N ARG A 231 -0.20 39.08 -33.89
CA ARG A 231 0.96 39.44 -34.71
C ARG A 231 1.72 38.17 -35.18
N CYS A 232 1.91 37.20 -34.31
CA CYS A 232 2.50 35.91 -34.68
C CYS A 232 1.65 35.19 -35.74
N ALA A 233 0.32 35.14 -35.53
CA ALA A 233 -0.59 34.51 -36.49
C ALA A 233 -0.56 35.22 -37.86
N GLY A 234 -0.58 36.54 -37.91
CA GLY A 234 -0.43 37.32 -39.14
C GLY A 234 0.87 36.96 -39.87
N ARG A 235 1.98 36.85 -39.17
CA ARG A 235 3.27 36.46 -39.76
C ARG A 235 3.27 35.05 -40.32
N LEU A 236 2.64 34.11 -39.65
CA LEU A 236 2.51 32.73 -40.15
C LEU A 236 1.68 32.70 -41.47
N ILE A 237 0.59 33.45 -41.51
CA ILE A 237 -0.24 33.57 -42.72
C ILE A 237 0.55 34.19 -43.89
N GLU A 238 1.31 35.25 -43.63
CA GLU A 238 2.21 35.84 -44.65
C GLU A 238 3.26 34.85 -45.18
N CYS A 239 3.70 33.92 -44.34
CA CYS A 239 4.61 32.83 -44.71
C CYS A 239 3.91 31.68 -45.45
N GLY A 240 2.60 31.77 -45.71
CA GLY A 240 1.82 30.80 -46.47
C GLY A 240 1.25 29.65 -45.67
N VAL A 241 1.32 29.67 -44.32
CA VAL A 241 0.76 28.61 -43.45
C VAL A 241 -0.76 28.60 -43.60
N GLN A 242 -1.31 27.42 -43.85
CA GLN A 242 -2.73 27.14 -44.02
C GLN A 242 -3.29 26.33 -42.84
N PRO A 243 -4.63 26.38 -42.60
CA PRO A 243 -5.26 25.48 -41.64
C PRO A 243 -4.96 24.01 -41.96
N GLY A 244 -4.44 23.29 -40.96
CA GLY A 244 -4.01 21.88 -41.08
C GLY A 244 -2.51 21.67 -41.27
N ASP A 245 -1.74 22.75 -41.52
CA ASP A 245 -0.29 22.65 -41.60
C ASP A 245 0.36 22.45 -40.24
N ASN A 246 1.45 21.72 -40.25
CA ASN A 246 2.26 21.50 -39.05
C ASN A 246 3.29 22.60 -38.89
N VAL A 247 3.26 23.30 -37.77
CA VAL A 247 4.22 24.33 -37.40
C VAL A 247 5.12 23.83 -36.28
N ALA A 248 6.42 23.73 -36.55
CA ALA A 248 7.39 23.32 -35.54
C ALA A 248 7.78 24.50 -34.64
N ILE A 249 7.75 24.30 -33.33
CA ILE A 249 8.21 25.27 -32.33
C ILE A 249 9.54 24.79 -31.76
N THR A 250 10.60 25.58 -31.96
CA THR A 250 11.93 25.29 -31.43
C THR A 250 12.33 26.42 -30.49
N MET A 251 12.32 26.14 -29.19
CA MET A 251 12.68 27.10 -28.14
C MET A 251 13.53 26.41 -27.08
N SER A 252 14.43 27.18 -26.43
CA SER A 252 15.07 26.71 -25.20
C SER A 252 14.04 26.65 -24.07
N LYS A 253 14.14 25.61 -23.24
CA LYS A 253 13.34 25.49 -22.01
C LYS A 253 13.77 26.52 -20.99
#